data_dd70a6b9fe24807870882f91632e645c
#
_entry.id   dd70a6b9fe24807870882f91632e645c
#
_cell.length_a   1.000
_cell.length_b   1.000
_cell.length_c   1.000
_cell.angle_alpha   90.00
_cell.angle_beta   90.00
_cell.angle_gamma   90.00
#
_symmetry.space_group_name_H-M   'P 1'
#
loop_
_entity.id
_entity.type
_entity.pdbx_description
1 polymer ?
#
loop_
_entity_poly.entity_id
_entity_poly.type
_entity_poly.pdbx_seq_one_letter_code
_entity_poly.pdbx_strand_id
1 'polypeptide(L)'
;MSDNTNSILYSELWADDLSFVYLGKFDNSVLGFATEILKGHISQTVESEGKKNKLSFLMIESFQNILRYGLAGRAAEMTSGEVFIVRKYQGSYYITTGNYVENVNIGPMREKLERVNSLSPEDLKKLFMMTLQNKKISKQGGAGLGFMEMVRKTKEKLDFDFVELDDERSFFYFQLRLKDNPEDDSPALPISSAKNIKKMMEQNGRFIALKGDFRQSAINPILSMAENNISEESLRTQRSVYHILVEMLQNIARHAAQTDDGRREGLFSMGYDGNAFVVSASNGIEPDSAQRLLEYVGKLNSMTREQLDDYYKRVLREGHDDATISSGLGLIDVARDSIGGIDCAVDSYGEVRILSMTAKL
;
A
#
# COMPACT_ATOMS: atom_id res chain seq x y z
N MET A 1 9.89 22.49 5.22
CA MET A 1 9.62 22.07 3.83
C MET A 1 8.32 21.30 3.85
N SER A 2 7.39 21.60 2.95
CA SER A 2 6.14 20.83 2.83
C SER A 2 6.44 19.38 2.45
N ASP A 3 5.69 18.45 3.00
CA ASP A 3 5.84 17.03 2.72
C ASP A 3 5.11 16.68 1.40
N ASN A 4 5.84 16.66 0.29
CA ASN A 4 5.30 16.35 -1.03
C ASN A 4 5.21 14.83 -1.33
N THR A 5 5.46 13.98 -0.34
CA THR A 5 5.54 12.52 -0.57
C THR A 5 4.25 11.96 -1.18
N ASN A 6 3.11 12.36 -0.65
CA ASN A 6 1.82 11.86 -1.14
C ASN A 6 1.51 12.32 -2.56
N SER A 7 1.89 13.55 -2.93
CA SER A 7 1.75 14.04 -4.30
C SER A 7 2.59 13.22 -5.29
N ILE A 8 3.85 12.94 -4.93
CA ILE A 8 4.75 12.14 -5.76
C ILE A 8 4.24 10.69 -5.88
N LEU A 9 3.81 10.07 -4.78
CA LEU A 9 3.19 8.74 -4.79
C LEU A 9 1.92 8.71 -5.63
N TYR A 10 1.07 9.74 -5.52
CA TYR A 10 -0.15 9.84 -6.31
C TYR A 10 0.16 9.88 -7.81
N SER A 11 1.20 10.64 -8.19
CA SER A 11 1.66 10.71 -9.59
C SER A 11 2.16 9.35 -10.11
N GLU A 12 2.98 8.65 -9.32
CA GLU A 12 3.52 7.33 -9.69
C GLU A 12 2.44 6.27 -9.82
N LEU A 13 1.41 6.36 -8.99
CA LEU A 13 0.29 5.42 -8.93
C LEU A 13 -0.94 5.91 -9.73
N TRP A 14 -0.83 7.01 -10.48
CA TRP A 14 -1.96 7.66 -11.15
C TRP A 14 -2.83 6.70 -11.96
N ALA A 15 -2.20 5.86 -12.78
CA ALA A 15 -2.88 4.94 -13.69
C ALA A 15 -3.36 3.63 -13.03
N ASP A 16 -3.17 3.47 -11.71
CA ASP A 16 -3.61 2.29 -10.99
C ASP A 16 -5.06 2.44 -10.52
N ASP A 17 -5.88 1.41 -10.71
CA ASP A 17 -7.21 1.31 -10.09
C ASP A 17 -7.11 1.00 -8.60
N LEU A 18 -6.07 0.27 -8.21
CA LEU A 18 -5.73 -0.11 -6.85
C LEU A 18 -4.23 -0.21 -6.70
N SER A 19 -3.70 0.32 -5.61
CA SER A 19 -2.33 0.04 -5.17
C SER A 19 -2.31 -0.10 -3.66
N PHE A 20 -1.80 -1.23 -3.19
CA PHE A 20 -1.50 -1.45 -1.79
C PHE A 20 0.01 -1.68 -1.65
N VAL A 21 0.66 -0.91 -0.79
CA VAL A 21 2.10 -0.99 -0.52
C VAL A 21 2.31 -1.11 0.97
N TYR A 22 3.08 -2.10 1.38
CA TYR A 22 3.51 -2.25 2.76
C TYR A 22 5.02 -2.51 2.82
N LEU A 23 5.71 -1.78 3.68
CA LEU A 23 7.11 -1.96 4.02
C LEU A 23 7.24 -2.23 5.52
N GLY A 24 8.00 -3.22 5.92
CA GLY A 24 8.24 -3.48 7.34
C GLY A 24 8.42 -4.95 7.66
N LYS A 25 8.16 -5.30 8.91
CA LYS A 25 8.16 -6.70 9.35
C LYS A 25 6.90 -7.41 8.89
N PHE A 26 7.08 -8.61 8.37
CA PHE A 26 5.98 -9.43 7.87
C PHE A 26 5.59 -10.49 8.88
N ASP A 27 4.31 -10.51 9.23
CA ASP A 27 3.67 -11.55 10.02
C ASP A 27 2.29 -11.91 9.45
N ASN A 28 1.62 -12.88 10.04
CA ASN A 28 0.31 -13.34 9.56
C ASN A 28 -0.79 -12.26 9.64
N SER A 29 -0.65 -11.25 10.50
CA SER A 29 -1.61 -10.16 10.61
C SER A 29 -1.58 -9.25 9.38
N VAL A 30 -0.38 -8.92 8.88
CA VAL A 30 -0.17 -8.13 7.65
C VAL A 30 -0.82 -8.82 6.45
N LEU A 31 -0.65 -10.15 6.31
CA LEU A 31 -1.33 -10.91 5.26
C LEU A 31 -2.85 -10.85 5.39
N GLY A 32 -3.37 -10.95 6.62
CA GLY A 32 -4.79 -10.82 6.91
C GLY A 32 -5.34 -9.49 6.42
N PHE A 33 -4.74 -8.37 6.81
CA PHE A 33 -5.15 -7.02 6.43
C PHE A 33 -5.06 -6.80 4.92
N ALA A 34 -3.93 -7.17 4.28
CA ALA A 34 -3.78 -7.07 2.83
C ALA A 34 -4.86 -7.85 2.08
N THR A 35 -5.20 -9.05 2.59
CA THR A 35 -6.26 -9.87 2.00
C THR A 35 -7.64 -9.23 2.15
N GLU A 36 -7.95 -8.60 3.29
CA GLU A 36 -9.22 -7.91 3.53
C GLU A 36 -9.36 -6.67 2.64
N ILE A 37 -8.33 -5.84 2.52
CA ILE A 37 -8.31 -4.67 1.62
C ILE A 37 -8.61 -5.11 0.19
N LEU A 38 -7.93 -6.15 -0.28
CA LEU A 38 -8.11 -6.65 -1.64
C LEU A 38 -9.48 -7.31 -1.85
N LYS A 39 -9.99 -8.07 -0.88
CA LYS A 39 -11.35 -8.60 -0.94
C LYS A 39 -12.39 -7.49 -1.02
N GLY A 40 -12.21 -6.41 -0.26
CA GLY A 40 -13.05 -5.22 -0.33
C GLY A 40 -13.09 -4.63 -1.75
N HIS A 41 -11.93 -4.45 -2.38
CA HIS A 41 -11.84 -3.96 -3.76
C HIS A 41 -12.43 -4.95 -4.77
N ILE A 42 -12.04 -6.23 -4.71
CA ILE A 42 -12.48 -7.27 -5.67
C ILE A 42 -13.98 -7.55 -5.56
N SER A 43 -14.59 -7.43 -4.39
CA SER A 43 -16.05 -7.64 -4.23
C SER A 43 -16.87 -6.57 -4.94
N GLN A 44 -16.28 -5.43 -5.24
CA GLN A 44 -16.91 -4.31 -5.92
C GLN A 44 -16.66 -4.33 -7.44
N THR A 45 -15.66 -5.08 -7.89
CA THR A 45 -15.38 -5.30 -9.31
C THR A 45 -16.10 -6.56 -9.78
N VAL A 46 -16.51 -6.60 -11.07
CA VAL A 46 -17.20 -7.77 -11.69
C VAL A 46 -16.19 -8.91 -11.93
N GLU A 47 -15.48 -9.32 -10.91
CA GLU A 47 -14.51 -10.40 -11.01
C GLU A 47 -15.16 -11.76 -10.74
N SER A 48 -14.79 -12.76 -11.56
CA SER A 48 -15.26 -14.12 -11.33
C SER A 48 -14.69 -14.72 -10.04
N GLU A 49 -15.45 -15.58 -9.37
CA GLU A 49 -14.97 -16.31 -8.18
C GLU A 49 -13.67 -17.08 -8.43
N GLY A 50 -13.51 -17.63 -9.64
CA GLY A 50 -12.26 -18.31 -10.04
C GLY A 50 -11.05 -17.38 -10.04
N LYS A 51 -11.23 -16.11 -10.41
CA LYS A 51 -10.16 -15.11 -10.41
C LYS A 51 -9.84 -14.62 -9.01
N LYS A 52 -10.88 -14.39 -8.19
CA LYS A 52 -10.71 -14.06 -6.76
C LYS A 52 -9.88 -15.12 -6.04
N ASN A 53 -10.21 -16.41 -6.25
CA ASN A 53 -9.46 -17.51 -5.67
C ASN A 53 -8.02 -17.59 -6.16
N LYS A 54 -7.78 -17.32 -7.46
CA LYS A 54 -6.40 -17.26 -7.99
C LYS A 54 -5.60 -16.14 -7.36
N LEU A 55 -6.16 -14.94 -7.28
CA LEU A 55 -5.49 -13.77 -6.69
C LEU A 55 -5.17 -14.01 -5.22
N SER A 56 -6.13 -14.51 -4.44
CA SER A 56 -5.91 -14.86 -3.03
C SER A 56 -4.80 -15.89 -2.86
N PHE A 57 -4.78 -16.93 -3.69
CA PHE A 57 -3.71 -17.93 -3.68
C PHE A 57 -2.35 -17.30 -3.98
N LEU A 58 -2.25 -16.48 -5.04
CA LEU A 58 -1.01 -15.84 -5.45
C LEU A 58 -0.46 -14.92 -4.36
N MET A 59 -1.34 -14.19 -3.69
CA MET A 59 -0.96 -13.33 -2.55
C MET A 59 -0.40 -14.15 -1.38
N ILE A 60 -1.12 -15.22 -0.97
CA ILE A 60 -0.69 -16.07 0.14
C ILE A 60 0.67 -16.70 -0.16
N GLU A 61 0.86 -17.28 -1.34
CA GLU A 61 2.12 -17.89 -1.73
C GLU A 61 3.26 -16.87 -1.86
N SER A 62 2.99 -15.67 -2.40
CA SER A 62 3.98 -14.59 -2.49
C SER A 62 4.39 -14.12 -1.10
N PHE A 63 3.44 -13.97 -0.20
CA PHE A 63 3.70 -13.59 1.19
C PHE A 63 4.49 -14.68 1.94
N GLN A 64 4.13 -15.94 1.77
CA GLN A 64 4.86 -17.06 2.36
C GLN A 64 6.30 -17.15 1.83
N ASN A 65 6.56 -16.69 0.60
CA ASN A 65 7.91 -16.61 0.08
C ASN A 65 8.76 -15.58 0.84
N ILE A 66 8.20 -14.42 1.22
CA ILE A 66 8.88 -13.45 2.09
C ILE A 66 9.23 -14.14 3.42
N LEU A 67 8.27 -14.77 4.09
CA LEU A 67 8.48 -15.43 5.38
C LEU A 67 9.49 -16.59 5.31
N ARG A 68 9.58 -17.26 4.17
CA ARG A 68 10.45 -18.44 3.99
C ARG A 68 11.87 -18.07 3.60
N TYR A 69 12.05 -17.05 2.77
CA TYR A 69 13.34 -16.68 2.19
C TYR A 69 13.92 -15.40 2.81
N GLY A 70 13.10 -14.62 3.53
CA GLY A 70 13.57 -13.49 4.30
C GLY A 70 14.54 -13.94 5.41
N LEU A 71 15.52 -13.10 5.74
CA LEU A 71 16.49 -13.35 6.83
C LEU A 71 15.79 -13.22 8.18
N ALA A 72 15.02 -14.24 8.56
CA ALA A 72 14.33 -14.30 9.85
C ALA A 72 15.32 -14.11 11.00
N GLY A 73 15.16 -13.02 11.76
CA GLY A 73 15.92 -12.74 13.00
C GLY A 73 17.10 -11.77 12.87
N ARG A 74 17.59 -11.44 11.66
CA ARG A 74 18.62 -10.39 11.47
C ARG A 74 18.04 -9.05 10.96
N ALA A 75 16.75 -8.99 10.69
CA ALA A 75 16.08 -7.79 10.20
C ALA A 75 16.04 -6.62 11.20
N ALA A 76 16.31 -6.86 12.49
CA ALA A 76 16.31 -5.82 13.52
C ALA A 76 17.46 -4.80 13.36
N GLU A 77 18.51 -5.13 12.59
CA GLU A 77 19.66 -4.26 12.34
C GLU A 77 19.58 -3.53 10.98
N MET A 78 18.50 -3.74 10.22
CA MET A 78 18.40 -3.25 8.84
C MET A 78 17.56 -1.98 8.78
N THR A 79 18.08 -0.97 8.12
CA THR A 79 17.45 0.35 7.95
C THR A 79 16.26 0.36 6.99
N SER A 80 16.04 -0.71 6.23
CA SER A 80 14.93 -0.83 5.28
C SER A 80 14.17 -2.14 5.46
N GLY A 81 12.85 -2.09 5.35
CA GLY A 81 11.97 -3.25 5.52
C GLY A 81 11.84 -4.09 4.25
N GLU A 82 11.34 -5.32 4.43
CA GLU A 82 10.79 -6.11 3.33
C GLU A 82 9.61 -5.38 2.69
N VAL A 83 9.25 -5.73 1.45
CA VAL A 83 8.17 -5.04 0.72
C VAL A 83 7.16 -6.02 0.15
N PHE A 84 5.89 -5.64 0.25
CA PHE A 84 4.77 -6.29 -0.41
C PHE A 84 3.94 -5.24 -1.13
N ILE A 85 3.77 -5.40 -2.45
CA ILE A 85 3.03 -4.47 -3.30
C ILE A 85 2.00 -5.26 -4.09
N VAL A 86 0.75 -4.80 -4.07
CA VAL A 86 -0.28 -5.27 -4.99
C VAL A 86 -0.81 -4.08 -5.76
N ARG A 87 -0.83 -4.19 -7.09
CA ARG A 87 -1.33 -3.15 -7.98
C ARG A 87 -2.34 -3.73 -8.96
N LYS A 88 -3.41 -2.99 -9.23
CA LYS A 88 -4.29 -3.20 -10.37
C LYS A 88 -3.97 -2.10 -11.39
N TYR A 89 -3.32 -2.50 -12.48
CA TYR A 89 -2.83 -1.58 -13.50
C TYR A 89 -3.17 -2.13 -14.88
N GLN A 90 -3.84 -1.33 -15.72
CA GLN A 90 -4.19 -1.66 -17.10
C GLN A 90 -4.73 -3.09 -17.27
N GLY A 91 -5.79 -3.43 -16.55
CA GLY A 91 -6.46 -4.73 -16.69
C GLY A 91 -5.63 -5.93 -16.19
N SER A 92 -4.60 -5.71 -15.36
CA SER A 92 -3.81 -6.79 -14.76
C SER A 92 -3.55 -6.53 -13.29
N TYR A 93 -3.52 -7.59 -12.47
CA TYR A 93 -3.00 -7.52 -11.11
C TYR A 93 -1.51 -7.86 -11.11
N TYR A 94 -0.74 -7.04 -10.43
CA TYR A 94 0.68 -7.26 -10.15
C TYR A 94 0.86 -7.47 -8.67
N ILE A 95 1.54 -8.55 -8.30
CA ILE A 95 1.94 -8.84 -6.93
C ILE A 95 3.46 -8.85 -6.91
N THR A 96 4.04 -7.88 -6.22
CA THR A 96 5.50 -7.78 -6.08
C THR A 96 5.88 -7.96 -4.63
N THR A 97 6.88 -8.78 -4.38
CA THR A 97 7.50 -8.96 -3.07
C THR A 97 8.98 -8.61 -3.15
N GLY A 98 9.54 -8.15 -2.05
CA GLY A 98 10.96 -7.96 -1.93
C GLY A 98 11.43 -8.28 -0.52
N ASN A 99 12.53 -9.02 -0.42
CA ASN A 99 13.16 -9.42 0.83
C ASN A 99 14.67 -9.56 0.69
N TYR A 100 15.38 -9.54 1.81
CA TYR A 100 16.81 -9.76 1.85
C TYR A 100 17.15 -11.23 1.65
N VAL A 101 18.23 -11.48 0.90
CA VAL A 101 18.78 -12.82 0.68
C VAL A 101 20.30 -12.78 0.81
N GLU A 102 20.90 -13.88 1.28
CA GLU A 102 22.36 -14.04 1.28
C GLU A 102 22.86 -14.27 -0.16
N ASN A 103 23.99 -13.65 -0.53
CA ASN A 103 24.54 -13.71 -1.88
C ASN A 103 24.85 -15.14 -2.32
N VAL A 104 25.18 -16.04 -1.39
CA VAL A 104 25.42 -17.47 -1.67
C VAL A 104 24.17 -18.19 -2.20
N ASN A 105 22.96 -17.67 -1.91
CA ASN A 105 21.70 -18.26 -2.34
C ASN A 105 21.21 -17.73 -3.69
N ILE A 106 21.81 -16.67 -4.24
CA ILE A 106 21.35 -16.01 -5.50
C ILE A 106 21.48 -16.98 -6.68
N GLY A 107 22.65 -17.63 -6.84
CA GLY A 107 22.87 -18.55 -7.94
C GLY A 107 21.81 -19.66 -8.02
N PRO A 108 21.64 -20.45 -6.95
CA PRO A 108 20.61 -21.50 -6.91
C PRO A 108 19.17 -20.98 -7.08
N MET A 109 18.84 -19.79 -6.56
CA MET A 109 17.51 -19.19 -6.74
C MET A 109 17.28 -18.79 -8.18
N ARG A 110 18.23 -18.09 -8.80
CA ARG A 110 18.18 -17.65 -10.19
C ARG A 110 18.01 -18.83 -11.13
N GLU A 111 18.86 -19.85 -11.02
CA GLU A 111 18.78 -21.06 -11.84
C GLU A 111 17.39 -21.71 -11.77
N LYS A 112 16.81 -21.77 -10.58
CA LYS A 112 15.50 -22.33 -10.36
C LYS A 112 14.38 -21.51 -10.99
N LEU A 113 14.41 -20.17 -10.87
CA LEU A 113 13.42 -19.27 -11.44
C LEU A 113 13.51 -19.28 -12.97
N GLU A 114 14.72 -19.22 -13.52
CA GLU A 114 14.97 -19.31 -14.98
C GLU A 114 14.51 -20.66 -15.53
N ARG A 115 14.77 -21.77 -14.82
CA ARG A 115 14.29 -23.09 -15.21
C ARG A 115 12.76 -23.13 -15.26
N VAL A 116 12.05 -22.61 -14.25
CA VAL A 116 10.59 -22.56 -14.26
C VAL A 116 10.08 -21.71 -15.42
N ASN A 117 10.71 -20.58 -15.72
CA ASN A 117 10.36 -19.69 -16.83
C ASN A 117 10.65 -20.27 -18.24
N SER A 118 11.54 -21.26 -18.34
CA SER A 118 11.92 -21.89 -19.62
C SER A 118 11.04 -23.08 -20.01
N LEU A 119 10.22 -23.61 -19.07
CA LEU A 119 9.39 -24.79 -19.30
C LEU A 119 8.15 -24.45 -20.12
N SER A 120 7.79 -25.38 -21.04
CA SER A 120 6.48 -25.37 -21.67
C SER A 120 5.36 -25.65 -20.62
N PRO A 121 4.10 -25.26 -20.87
CA PRO A 121 2.99 -25.58 -19.96
C PRO A 121 2.87 -27.09 -19.67
N GLU A 122 3.14 -27.94 -20.67
CA GLU A 122 3.12 -29.40 -20.56
C GLU A 122 4.25 -29.92 -19.66
N ASP A 123 5.47 -29.42 -19.84
CA ASP A 123 6.63 -29.83 -19.05
C ASP A 123 6.54 -29.31 -17.63
N LEU A 124 6.03 -28.09 -17.45
CA LEU A 124 5.73 -27.53 -16.13
C LEU A 124 4.74 -28.40 -15.36
N LYS A 125 3.67 -28.87 -16.03
CA LYS A 125 2.71 -29.80 -15.45
C LYS A 125 3.33 -31.14 -15.06
N LYS A 126 4.15 -31.71 -15.94
CA LYS A 126 4.88 -32.97 -15.65
C LYS A 126 5.81 -32.80 -14.44
N LEU A 127 6.66 -31.76 -14.46
CA LEU A 127 7.59 -31.49 -13.37
C LEU A 127 6.86 -31.27 -12.04
N PHE A 128 5.75 -30.54 -12.05
CA PHE A 128 4.90 -30.30 -10.88
C PHE A 128 4.39 -31.63 -10.30
N MET A 129 3.83 -32.52 -11.13
CA MET A 129 3.31 -33.82 -10.71
C MET A 129 4.43 -34.74 -10.16
N MET A 130 5.59 -34.78 -10.83
CA MET A 130 6.75 -35.56 -10.33
C MET A 130 7.24 -35.04 -8.98
N THR A 131 7.30 -33.73 -8.80
CA THR A 131 7.73 -33.09 -7.54
C THR A 131 6.72 -33.38 -6.42
N LEU A 132 5.42 -33.36 -6.69
CA LEU A 132 4.37 -33.74 -5.73
C LEU A 132 4.50 -35.21 -5.28
N GLN A 133 4.79 -36.13 -6.20
CA GLN A 133 4.97 -37.54 -5.87
C GLN A 133 6.19 -37.76 -5.00
N ASN A 134 7.31 -37.08 -5.31
CA ASN A 134 8.55 -37.16 -4.53
C ASN A 134 8.43 -36.52 -3.15
N LYS A 135 7.55 -35.52 -2.95
CA LYS A 135 7.28 -34.89 -1.65
C LYS A 135 6.70 -35.84 -0.60
N LYS A 136 6.03 -36.92 -1.03
CA LYS A 136 5.57 -37.98 -0.09
C LYS A 136 6.74 -38.71 0.57
N ILE A 137 7.96 -38.51 0.10
CA ILE A 137 9.18 -39.21 0.55
C ILE A 137 10.13 -38.31 1.33
N SER A 138 10.07 -36.97 1.21
CA SER A 138 10.96 -36.04 1.92
C SER A 138 10.20 -35.11 2.88
N LYS A 139 10.57 -35.14 4.13
CA LYS A 139 10.03 -34.27 5.22
C LYS A 139 10.53 -32.82 5.14
N GLN A 140 11.43 -32.49 4.22
CA GLN A 140 11.96 -31.12 4.03
C GLN A 140 11.23 -30.41 2.89
N GLY A 141 10.57 -29.30 3.25
CA GLY A 141 9.61 -28.55 2.47
C GLY A 141 9.99 -28.26 1.01
N GLY A 142 9.05 -28.48 0.14
CA GLY A 142 9.06 -28.36 -1.30
C GLY A 142 9.41 -26.99 -1.88
N ALA A 143 10.68 -26.66 -1.84
CA ALA A 143 11.24 -25.49 -2.48
C ALA A 143 11.07 -25.62 -4.03
N GLY A 144 10.08 -24.95 -4.59
CA GLY A 144 9.83 -24.87 -6.05
C GLY A 144 8.42 -25.16 -6.49
N LEU A 145 7.62 -25.88 -5.70
CA LEU A 145 6.23 -26.12 -6.05
C LEU A 145 5.43 -24.81 -6.12
N GLY A 146 5.66 -23.87 -5.19
CA GLY A 146 5.00 -22.57 -5.19
C GLY A 146 5.21 -21.80 -6.50
N PHE A 147 6.47 -21.65 -6.93
CA PHE A 147 6.78 -20.96 -8.21
C PHE A 147 6.16 -21.64 -9.42
N MET A 148 6.22 -22.98 -9.50
CA MET A 148 5.58 -23.72 -10.58
C MET A 148 4.05 -23.54 -10.57
N GLU A 149 3.43 -23.53 -9.41
CA GLU A 149 2.00 -23.32 -9.29
C GLU A 149 1.58 -21.87 -9.61
N MET A 150 2.39 -20.88 -9.26
CA MET A 150 2.18 -19.49 -9.66
C MET A 150 2.18 -19.36 -11.18
N VAL A 151 3.20 -19.84 -11.88
CA VAL A 151 3.26 -19.82 -13.35
C VAL A 151 2.07 -20.56 -13.97
N ARG A 152 1.72 -21.72 -13.43
CA ARG A 152 0.57 -22.49 -13.93
C ARG A 152 -0.75 -21.74 -13.80
N LYS A 153 -0.93 -20.98 -12.71
CA LYS A 153 -2.16 -20.20 -12.45
C LYS A 153 -2.22 -18.89 -13.24
N THR A 154 -1.10 -18.20 -13.37
CA THR A 154 -1.02 -16.92 -14.10
C THR A 154 -0.90 -17.15 -15.61
N LYS A 155 -0.25 -18.22 -16.05
CA LYS A 155 0.23 -18.48 -17.42
C LYS A 155 1.24 -17.42 -17.91
N GLU A 156 1.84 -16.68 -16.99
CA GLU A 156 2.84 -15.66 -17.23
C GLU A 156 4.18 -16.11 -16.64
N LYS A 157 5.28 -15.59 -17.20
CA LYS A 157 6.60 -15.77 -16.63
C LYS A 157 6.75 -15.02 -15.32
N LEU A 158 7.61 -15.53 -14.45
CA LEU A 158 8.00 -14.84 -13.23
C LEU A 158 8.98 -13.72 -13.58
N ASP A 159 8.71 -12.51 -13.11
CA ASP A 159 9.68 -11.42 -13.19
C ASP A 159 10.44 -11.33 -11.86
N PHE A 160 11.76 -11.18 -11.91
CA PHE A 160 12.58 -11.15 -10.70
C PHE A 160 13.90 -10.41 -10.93
N ASP A 161 14.42 -9.84 -9.83
CA ASP A 161 15.72 -9.19 -9.87
C ASP A 161 16.42 -9.29 -8.51
N PHE A 162 17.75 -9.19 -8.53
CA PHE A 162 18.60 -9.16 -7.35
C PHE A 162 19.43 -7.87 -7.38
N VAL A 163 19.28 -7.06 -6.35
CA VAL A 163 20.03 -5.82 -6.16
C VAL A 163 21.06 -6.07 -5.07
N GLU A 164 22.32 -6.09 -5.44
CA GLU A 164 23.44 -6.24 -4.51
C GLU A 164 23.50 -5.04 -3.55
N LEU A 165 23.63 -5.33 -2.26
CA LEU A 165 23.72 -4.32 -1.20
C LEU A 165 25.12 -4.26 -0.61
N ASP A 166 25.73 -5.43 -0.40
CA ASP A 166 27.07 -5.63 0.14
C ASP A 166 27.61 -7.01 -0.28
N ASP A 167 28.81 -7.37 0.17
CA ASP A 167 29.47 -8.65 -0.18
C ASP A 167 28.69 -9.89 0.31
N GLU A 168 27.83 -9.74 1.31
CA GLU A 168 27.10 -10.86 1.92
C GLU A 168 25.62 -10.90 1.52
N ARG A 169 25.02 -9.75 1.15
CA ARG A 169 23.56 -9.60 1.05
C ARG A 169 23.13 -8.87 -0.21
N SER A 170 22.00 -9.34 -0.75
CA SER A 170 21.26 -8.67 -1.82
C SER A 170 19.79 -8.53 -1.44
N PHE A 171 19.10 -7.63 -2.13
CA PHE A 171 17.67 -7.51 -2.05
C PHE A 171 17.03 -8.21 -3.25
N PHE A 172 16.24 -9.22 -3.00
CA PHE A 172 15.53 -10.01 -4.00
C PHE A 172 14.15 -9.44 -4.23
N TYR A 173 13.87 -9.05 -5.46
CA TYR A 173 12.53 -8.67 -5.92
C TYR A 173 11.93 -9.80 -6.75
N PHE A 174 10.64 -10.03 -6.57
CA PHE A 174 9.87 -11.03 -7.28
C PHE A 174 8.50 -10.49 -7.63
N GLN A 175 8.09 -10.59 -8.90
CA GLN A 175 6.83 -10.05 -9.40
C GLN A 175 6.03 -11.07 -10.20
N LEU A 176 4.73 -11.10 -9.96
CA LEU A 176 3.73 -11.87 -10.68
C LEU A 176 2.77 -10.95 -11.40
N ARG A 177 2.32 -11.37 -12.61
CA ARG A 177 1.22 -10.74 -13.34
C ARG A 177 0.04 -11.71 -13.44
N LEU A 178 -1.16 -11.24 -13.11
CA LEU A 178 -2.43 -11.95 -13.35
C LEU A 178 -3.31 -11.07 -14.24
N LYS A 179 -3.39 -11.42 -15.52
CA LYS A 179 -4.19 -10.69 -16.52
C LYS A 179 -5.69 -10.83 -16.29
N ASP A 180 -6.46 -9.79 -16.56
CA ASP A 180 -7.93 -9.85 -16.62
C ASP A 180 -8.37 -10.60 -17.87
N ASN A 181 -7.80 -10.22 -19.00
CA ASN A 181 -7.98 -10.91 -20.28
C ASN A 181 -6.70 -11.70 -20.62
N PRO A 182 -6.74 -13.04 -20.71
CA PRO A 182 -5.58 -13.85 -21.07
C PRO A 182 -4.95 -13.49 -22.44
N GLU A 183 -5.74 -12.94 -23.36
CA GLU A 183 -5.32 -12.54 -24.72
C GLU A 183 -4.73 -11.12 -24.76
N ASP A 184 -4.60 -10.43 -23.62
CA ASP A 184 -4.01 -9.11 -23.54
C ASP A 184 -2.50 -9.19 -23.75
N ASP A 185 -2.00 -8.59 -24.84
CA ASP A 185 -0.58 -8.52 -25.21
C ASP A 185 0.11 -7.22 -24.76
N SER A 186 -0.58 -6.41 -23.95
CA SER A 186 0.02 -5.18 -23.43
C SER A 186 1.31 -5.46 -22.65
N PRO A 187 2.30 -4.57 -22.71
CA PRO A 187 3.55 -4.73 -21.98
C PRO A 187 3.30 -4.89 -20.49
N ALA A 188 4.05 -5.78 -19.86
CA ALA A 188 4.00 -5.92 -18.40
C ALA A 188 4.55 -4.67 -17.73
N LEU A 189 3.96 -4.31 -16.57
CA LEU A 189 4.54 -3.30 -15.70
C LEU A 189 5.95 -3.75 -15.27
N PRO A 190 6.99 -2.95 -15.54
CA PRO A 190 8.35 -3.38 -15.23
C PRO A 190 8.59 -3.40 -13.71
N ILE A 191 9.35 -4.37 -13.24
CA ILE A 191 9.70 -4.53 -11.80
C ILE A 191 10.42 -3.30 -11.23
N SER A 192 11.04 -2.48 -12.09
CA SER A 192 11.65 -1.19 -11.72
C SER A 192 10.64 -0.21 -11.12
N SER A 193 9.37 -0.26 -11.53
CA SER A 193 8.32 0.58 -10.92
C SER A 193 8.13 0.23 -9.43
N ALA A 194 8.11 -1.05 -9.09
CA ALA A 194 8.03 -1.50 -7.69
C ALA A 194 9.27 -1.07 -6.87
N LYS A 195 10.46 -1.11 -7.48
CA LYS A 195 11.70 -0.63 -6.85
C LYS A 195 11.65 0.87 -6.58
N ASN A 196 11.12 1.66 -7.53
CA ASN A 196 10.96 3.11 -7.36
C ASN A 196 9.98 3.43 -6.22
N ILE A 197 8.84 2.74 -6.16
CA ILE A 197 7.86 2.89 -5.08
C ILE A 197 8.51 2.59 -3.73
N LYS A 198 9.20 1.44 -3.59
CA LYS A 198 9.91 1.08 -2.36
C LYS A 198 10.89 2.18 -1.96
N LYS A 199 11.73 2.61 -2.89
CA LYS A 199 12.72 3.68 -2.64
C LYS A 199 12.06 4.98 -2.18
N MET A 200 10.98 5.41 -2.82
CA MET A 200 10.22 6.60 -2.41
C MET A 200 9.65 6.47 -1.00
N MET A 201 9.03 5.33 -0.71
CA MET A 201 8.47 5.06 0.62
C MET A 201 9.56 5.14 1.69
N GLU A 202 10.69 4.47 1.49
CA GLU A 202 11.82 4.46 2.43
C GLU A 202 12.43 5.85 2.65
N GLN A 203 12.70 6.59 1.56
CA GLN A 203 13.29 7.92 1.64
C GLN A 203 12.42 8.91 2.42
N ASN A 204 11.13 8.67 2.47
CA ASN A 204 10.16 9.53 3.14
C ASN A 204 9.57 8.90 4.42
N GLY A 205 10.16 7.81 4.91
CA GLY A 205 9.74 7.13 6.12
C GLY A 205 8.31 6.60 6.08
N ARG A 206 7.78 6.24 4.89
CA ARG A 206 6.45 5.66 4.75
C ARG A 206 6.52 4.14 4.80
N PHE A 207 5.59 3.51 5.52
CA PHE A 207 5.51 2.05 5.61
C PHE A 207 4.19 1.47 5.11
N ILE A 208 3.13 2.29 4.98
CA ILE A 208 1.85 1.91 4.36
C ILE A 208 1.50 2.96 3.31
N ALA A 209 1.02 2.50 2.14
CA ALA A 209 0.28 3.34 1.20
C ALA A 209 -0.85 2.53 0.57
N LEU A 210 -2.01 3.16 0.40
CA LEU A 210 -3.16 2.59 -0.30
C LEU A 210 -3.75 3.64 -1.23
N LYS A 211 -3.81 3.34 -2.53
CA LYS A 211 -4.58 4.06 -3.54
C LYS A 211 -5.77 3.22 -3.98
N GLY A 212 -6.93 3.82 -4.13
CA GLY A 212 -8.13 3.15 -4.61
C GLY A 212 -9.41 3.80 -4.14
N ASP A 213 -10.51 3.04 -4.12
CA ASP A 213 -11.83 3.49 -3.67
C ASP A 213 -11.96 3.35 -2.14
N PHE A 214 -12.12 4.47 -1.46
CA PHE A 214 -12.19 4.57 0.01
C PHE A 214 -13.62 4.43 0.55
N ARG A 215 -14.34 3.38 0.16
CA ARG A 215 -15.60 3.04 0.83
C ARG A 215 -15.33 2.49 2.24
N GLN A 216 -16.39 2.45 3.05
CA GLN A 216 -16.27 2.05 4.46
C GLN A 216 -15.63 0.67 4.68
N SER A 217 -15.75 -0.25 3.72
CA SER A 217 -15.12 -1.58 3.77
C SER A 217 -13.58 -1.55 3.70
N ALA A 218 -12.99 -0.49 3.16
CA ALA A 218 -11.53 -0.34 3.08
C ALA A 218 -10.93 0.30 4.34
N ILE A 219 -11.71 1.07 5.09
CA ILE A 219 -11.22 1.85 6.25
C ILE A 219 -10.78 0.95 7.40
N ASN A 220 -11.60 -0.01 7.81
CA ASN A 220 -11.32 -0.86 8.98
C ASN A 220 -10.01 -1.66 8.86
N PRO A 221 -9.71 -2.34 7.73
CA PRO A 221 -8.44 -3.05 7.58
C PRO A 221 -7.21 -2.11 7.66
N ILE A 222 -7.32 -0.87 7.12
CA ILE A 222 -6.24 0.13 7.20
C ILE A 222 -6.01 0.53 8.66
N LEU A 223 -7.07 0.80 9.41
CA LEU A 223 -6.98 1.17 10.82
C LEU A 223 -6.33 0.06 11.64
N SER A 224 -6.75 -1.20 11.45
CA SER A 224 -6.17 -2.35 12.16
C SER A 224 -4.68 -2.56 11.81
N MET A 225 -4.29 -2.36 10.54
CA MET A 225 -2.89 -2.42 10.14
C MET A 225 -2.07 -1.30 10.77
N ALA A 226 -2.59 -0.08 10.80
CA ALA A 226 -1.93 1.05 11.43
C ALA A 226 -1.77 0.84 12.95
N GLU A 227 -2.82 0.37 13.64
CA GLU A 227 -2.77 0.03 15.06
C GLU A 227 -1.67 -0.99 15.37
N ASN A 228 -1.52 -2.02 14.55
CA ASN A 228 -0.48 -3.01 14.72
C ASN A 228 0.93 -2.39 14.66
N ASN A 229 1.14 -1.42 13.78
CA ASN A 229 2.43 -0.73 13.61
C ASN A 229 2.76 0.28 14.73
N ILE A 230 1.77 0.73 15.50
CA ILE A 230 1.95 1.67 16.63
C ILE A 230 1.72 1.01 17.99
N SER A 231 1.59 -0.32 18.04
CA SER A 231 1.24 -1.06 19.27
C SER A 231 2.25 -0.93 20.40
N GLU A 232 3.51 -0.65 20.09
CA GLU A 232 4.58 -0.45 21.07
C GLU A 232 4.64 0.99 21.62
N GLU A 233 3.86 1.91 21.04
CA GLU A 233 3.82 3.31 21.45
C GLU A 233 2.99 3.55 22.72
N SER A 234 3.13 4.73 23.34
CA SER A 234 2.31 5.11 24.48
C SER A 234 0.82 5.14 24.10
N LEU A 235 -0.07 4.81 25.03
CA LEU A 235 -1.52 4.86 24.81
C LEU A 235 -2.01 6.26 24.34
N ARG A 236 -1.32 7.31 24.74
CA ARG A 236 -1.61 8.67 24.29
C ARG A 236 -1.30 8.83 22.80
N THR A 237 -0.10 8.43 22.38
CA THR A 237 0.33 8.45 20.97
C THR A 237 -0.60 7.60 20.11
N GLN A 238 -0.89 6.37 20.55
CA GLN A 238 -1.81 5.48 19.84
C GLN A 238 -3.17 6.13 19.58
N ARG A 239 -3.75 6.75 20.61
CA ARG A 239 -5.06 7.44 20.50
C ARG A 239 -5.01 8.62 19.52
N SER A 240 -3.98 9.46 19.61
CA SER A 240 -3.85 10.62 18.73
C SER A 240 -3.63 10.19 17.27
N VAL A 241 -2.76 9.21 17.02
CA VAL A 241 -2.54 8.66 15.68
C VAL A 241 -3.83 8.06 15.13
N TYR A 242 -4.52 7.22 15.91
CA TYR A 242 -5.78 6.59 15.51
C TYR A 242 -6.86 7.63 15.15
N HIS A 243 -6.99 8.67 15.95
CA HIS A 243 -7.95 9.73 15.71
C HIS A 243 -7.69 10.46 14.39
N ILE A 244 -6.44 10.85 14.15
CA ILE A 244 -6.05 11.49 12.88
C ILE A 244 -6.25 10.54 11.68
N LEU A 245 -5.91 9.24 11.84
CA LEU A 245 -6.16 8.24 10.80
C LEU A 245 -7.63 8.18 10.39
N VAL A 246 -8.53 8.09 11.38
CA VAL A 246 -9.99 8.05 11.15
C VAL A 246 -10.44 9.28 10.38
N GLU A 247 -10.04 10.47 10.81
CA GLU A 247 -10.42 11.72 10.18
C GLU A 247 -9.87 11.84 8.74
N MET A 248 -8.60 11.50 8.52
CA MET A 248 -8.00 11.54 7.20
C MET A 248 -8.65 10.56 6.22
N LEU A 249 -8.94 9.32 6.66
CA LEU A 249 -9.61 8.32 5.84
C LEU A 249 -11.06 8.71 5.55
N GLN A 250 -11.76 9.26 6.54
CA GLN A 250 -13.13 9.75 6.35
C GLN A 250 -13.18 10.97 5.42
N ASN A 251 -12.16 11.82 5.43
CA ASN A 251 -12.06 12.94 4.50
C ASN A 251 -12.02 12.44 3.06
N ILE A 252 -11.22 11.44 2.73
CA ILE A 252 -11.24 10.83 1.39
C ILE A 252 -12.64 10.26 1.11
N ALA A 253 -13.17 9.42 1.99
CA ALA A 253 -14.43 8.72 1.79
C ALA A 253 -15.64 9.65 1.57
N ARG A 254 -15.64 10.83 2.20
CA ARG A 254 -16.77 11.79 2.14
C ARG A 254 -16.59 12.86 1.07
N HIS A 255 -15.35 13.32 0.85
CA HIS A 255 -15.07 14.56 0.11
C HIS A 255 -14.29 14.35 -1.19
N ALA A 256 -13.74 13.15 -1.47
CA ALA A 256 -13.14 12.89 -2.75
C ALA A 256 -14.15 13.15 -3.89
N ALA A 257 -13.72 13.82 -4.94
CA ALA A 257 -14.51 13.94 -6.16
C ALA A 257 -14.89 12.55 -6.67
N GLN A 258 -16.14 12.41 -7.10
CA GLN A 258 -16.59 11.12 -7.65
C GLN A 258 -16.06 10.95 -9.06
N THR A 259 -15.57 9.75 -9.35
CA THR A 259 -15.29 9.31 -10.72
C THR A 259 -16.59 9.05 -11.49
N ASP A 260 -16.54 8.92 -12.82
CA ASP A 260 -17.70 8.68 -13.67
C ASP A 260 -18.52 7.43 -13.27
N ASP A 261 -17.85 6.42 -12.69
CA ASP A 261 -18.47 5.19 -12.16
C ASP A 261 -18.86 5.29 -10.67
N GLY A 262 -18.82 6.50 -10.10
CA GLY A 262 -19.28 6.80 -8.74
C GLY A 262 -18.35 6.39 -7.62
N ARG A 263 -17.09 6.02 -7.91
CA ARG A 263 -16.06 5.73 -6.90
C ARG A 263 -15.52 7.02 -6.28
N ARG A 264 -15.07 6.96 -5.05
CA ARG A 264 -14.34 8.02 -4.37
C ARG A 264 -12.89 7.60 -4.19
N GLU A 265 -12.10 7.94 -5.20
CA GLU A 265 -10.70 7.56 -5.24
C GLU A 265 -9.81 8.50 -4.44
N GLY A 266 -8.82 7.93 -3.78
CA GLY A 266 -7.80 8.68 -3.07
C GLY A 266 -6.54 7.86 -2.85
N LEU A 267 -5.57 8.51 -2.23
CA LEU A 267 -4.34 7.90 -1.74
C LEU A 267 -4.19 8.22 -0.25
N PHE A 268 -4.04 7.19 0.54
CA PHE A 268 -3.66 7.28 1.94
C PHE A 268 -2.22 6.78 2.09
N SER A 269 -1.42 7.43 2.93
CA SER A 269 -0.13 6.89 3.38
C SER A 269 0.13 7.20 4.84
N MET A 270 0.88 6.31 5.49
CA MET A 270 1.33 6.47 6.86
C MET A 270 2.78 6.02 7.01
N GLY A 271 3.49 6.64 7.95
CA GLY A 271 4.87 6.29 8.23
C GLY A 271 5.43 6.98 9.47
N TYR A 272 6.76 6.86 9.63
CA TYR A 272 7.53 7.53 10.68
C TYR A 272 8.78 8.16 10.05
N ASP A 273 8.93 9.46 10.18
CA ASP A 273 10.02 10.24 9.52
C ASP A 273 11.31 10.31 10.35
N GLY A 274 11.41 9.52 11.41
CA GLY A 274 12.52 9.54 12.37
C GLY A 274 12.25 10.38 13.61
N ASN A 275 11.23 11.26 13.59
CA ASN A 275 10.87 12.14 14.70
C ASN A 275 9.38 12.04 15.08
N ALA A 276 8.52 11.80 14.11
CA ALA A 276 7.07 11.84 14.26
C ALA A 276 6.39 10.83 13.35
N PHE A 277 5.21 10.34 13.76
CA PHE A 277 4.31 9.67 12.83
C PHE A 277 3.78 10.69 11.82
N VAL A 278 3.71 10.27 10.57
CA VAL A 278 3.24 11.09 9.47
C VAL A 278 2.06 10.37 8.81
N VAL A 279 0.92 11.03 8.77
CA VAL A 279 -0.31 10.54 8.15
C VAL A 279 -0.68 11.49 7.02
N SER A 280 -0.87 10.97 5.82
CA SER A 280 -1.21 11.76 4.65
C SER A 280 -2.41 11.18 3.91
N ALA A 281 -3.26 12.06 3.40
CA ALA A 281 -4.42 11.74 2.59
C ALA A 281 -4.46 12.64 1.36
N SER A 282 -4.72 12.05 0.17
CA SER A 282 -4.88 12.80 -1.08
C SER A 282 -6.08 12.31 -1.85
N ASN A 283 -6.81 13.23 -2.47
CA ASN A 283 -7.98 12.90 -3.29
C ASN A 283 -8.29 14.00 -4.32
N GLY A 284 -9.06 13.64 -5.33
CA GLY A 284 -9.61 14.62 -6.26
C GLY A 284 -10.51 15.64 -5.57
N ILE A 285 -10.40 16.91 -5.94
CA ILE A 285 -11.20 18.01 -5.38
C ILE A 285 -11.63 19.00 -6.46
N GLU A 286 -12.84 19.52 -6.30
CA GLU A 286 -13.34 20.62 -7.15
C GLU A 286 -12.59 21.93 -6.87
N PRO A 287 -12.30 22.75 -7.91
CA PRO A 287 -11.50 23.97 -7.78
C PRO A 287 -11.94 24.92 -6.68
N ASP A 288 -13.24 25.22 -6.62
CA ASP A 288 -13.82 26.16 -5.64
C ASP A 288 -13.75 25.62 -4.22
N SER A 289 -13.86 24.30 -4.06
CA SER A 289 -13.73 23.62 -2.78
C SER A 289 -12.26 23.59 -2.30
N ALA A 290 -11.33 23.47 -3.24
CA ALA A 290 -9.89 23.49 -2.94
C ALA A 290 -9.47 24.81 -2.31
N GLN A 291 -9.85 25.94 -2.91
CA GLN A 291 -9.50 27.26 -2.40
C GLN A 291 -10.05 27.51 -0.99
N ARG A 292 -11.34 27.21 -0.78
CA ARG A 292 -11.98 27.35 0.55
C ARG A 292 -11.30 26.49 1.61
N LEU A 293 -10.93 25.25 1.25
CA LEU A 293 -10.28 24.35 2.20
C LEU A 293 -8.87 24.82 2.55
N LEU A 294 -8.09 25.31 1.60
CA LEU A 294 -6.76 25.90 1.86
C LEU A 294 -6.87 27.11 2.80
N GLU A 295 -7.84 27.99 2.59
CA GLU A 295 -8.09 29.15 3.49
C GLU A 295 -8.50 28.69 4.88
N TYR A 296 -9.38 27.68 4.97
CA TYR A 296 -9.82 27.12 6.25
C TYR A 296 -8.67 26.46 7.02
N VAL A 297 -7.86 25.61 6.38
CA VAL A 297 -6.68 25.01 7.00
C VAL A 297 -5.68 26.08 7.43
N GLY A 298 -5.44 27.10 6.59
CA GLY A 298 -4.61 28.24 6.95
C GLY A 298 -5.08 28.99 8.20
N LYS A 299 -6.41 29.16 8.33
CA LYS A 299 -7.03 29.73 9.54
C LYS A 299 -6.79 28.82 10.77
N LEU A 300 -7.00 27.52 10.66
CA LEU A 300 -6.76 26.58 11.76
C LEU A 300 -5.28 26.61 12.21
N ASN A 301 -4.35 26.58 11.26
CA ASN A 301 -2.93 26.58 11.52
C ASN A 301 -2.44 27.90 12.18
N SER A 302 -3.18 28.99 12.04
CA SER A 302 -2.88 30.28 12.69
C SER A 302 -3.33 30.35 14.16
N MET A 303 -4.13 29.39 14.63
CA MET A 303 -4.68 29.37 15.97
C MET A 303 -3.75 28.66 16.95
N THR A 304 -3.70 29.16 18.19
CA THR A 304 -3.08 28.41 19.30
C THR A 304 -3.96 27.21 19.70
N ARG A 305 -3.39 26.26 20.43
CA ARG A 305 -4.14 25.10 20.93
C ARG A 305 -5.39 25.49 21.73
N GLU A 306 -5.28 26.51 22.59
CA GLU A 306 -6.42 27.03 23.38
C GLU A 306 -7.50 27.61 22.45
N GLN A 307 -7.10 28.36 21.42
CA GLN A 307 -8.04 28.91 20.44
C GLN A 307 -8.73 27.80 19.62
N LEU A 308 -8.01 26.71 19.27
CA LEU A 308 -8.60 25.55 18.60
C LEU A 308 -9.61 24.83 19.51
N ASP A 309 -9.32 24.66 20.81
CA ASP A 309 -10.25 24.07 21.77
C ASP A 309 -11.52 24.91 21.93
N ASP A 310 -11.42 26.22 21.98
CA ASP A 310 -12.58 27.12 22.06
C ASP A 310 -13.35 27.17 20.74
N TYR A 311 -12.65 27.14 19.60
CA TYR A 311 -13.26 27.06 18.29
C TYR A 311 -14.03 25.74 18.10
N TYR A 312 -13.44 24.62 18.52
CA TYR A 312 -14.11 23.30 18.53
C TYR A 312 -15.42 23.34 19.32
N LYS A 313 -15.39 23.86 20.58
CA LYS A 313 -16.58 23.96 21.43
C LYS A 313 -17.66 24.86 20.81
N ARG A 314 -17.24 25.92 20.11
CA ARG A 314 -18.17 26.82 19.42
C ARG A 314 -18.85 26.09 18.25
N VAL A 315 -18.06 25.49 17.37
CA VAL A 315 -18.58 24.76 16.19
C VAL A 315 -19.49 23.61 16.63
N LEU A 316 -19.17 22.92 17.73
CA LEU A 316 -20.01 21.85 18.28
C LEU A 316 -21.38 22.34 18.74
N ARG A 317 -21.47 23.56 19.29
CA ARG A 317 -22.74 24.12 19.81
C ARG A 317 -23.58 24.84 18.76
N GLU A 318 -22.94 25.55 17.85
CA GLU A 318 -23.59 26.53 16.95
C GLU A 318 -23.61 26.07 15.50
N GLY A 319 -22.89 24.99 15.19
CA GLY A 319 -22.62 24.55 13.83
C GLY A 319 -21.44 25.31 13.22
N HIS A 320 -21.08 24.91 12.00
CA HIS A 320 -19.97 25.54 11.26
C HIS A 320 -20.45 26.83 10.56
N ASP A 321 -19.62 27.88 10.57
CA ASP A 321 -19.91 29.15 9.89
C ASP A 321 -20.10 28.97 8.38
N ASP A 322 -19.50 27.92 7.78
CA ASP A 322 -19.64 27.56 6.38
C ASP A 322 -20.27 26.16 6.23
N ALA A 323 -21.54 26.13 5.83
CA ALA A 323 -22.30 24.89 5.63
C ALA A 323 -21.70 23.95 4.55
N THR A 324 -20.76 24.45 3.74
CA THR A 324 -20.07 23.65 2.71
C THR A 324 -18.89 22.84 3.28
N ILE A 325 -18.42 23.15 4.50
CA ILE A 325 -17.39 22.40 5.23
C ILE A 325 -18.08 21.46 6.22
N SER A 326 -18.75 20.44 5.71
CA SER A 326 -19.57 19.50 6.49
C SER A 326 -18.80 18.65 7.53
N SER A 327 -17.47 18.72 7.54
CA SER A 327 -16.57 17.96 8.44
C SER A 327 -15.61 18.85 9.23
N GLY A 328 -15.97 20.12 9.45
CA GLY A 328 -15.08 21.09 10.11
C GLY A 328 -14.52 20.65 11.46
N LEU A 329 -15.27 19.86 12.24
CA LEU A 329 -14.82 19.35 13.54
C LEU A 329 -13.58 18.45 13.42
N GLY A 330 -13.55 17.52 12.48
CA GLY A 330 -12.42 16.61 12.31
C GLY A 330 -11.12 17.33 11.98
N LEU A 331 -11.15 18.34 11.08
CA LEU A 331 -9.95 19.12 10.76
C LEU A 331 -9.47 20.00 11.93
N ILE A 332 -10.39 20.48 12.79
CA ILE A 332 -10.01 21.18 14.04
C ILE A 332 -9.25 20.22 14.95
N ASP A 333 -9.74 18.99 15.11
CA ASP A 333 -9.09 17.97 15.93
C ASP A 333 -7.72 17.58 15.36
N VAL A 334 -7.62 17.37 14.03
CA VAL A 334 -6.35 17.12 13.37
C VAL A 334 -5.36 18.27 13.59
N ALA A 335 -5.78 19.52 13.41
CA ALA A 335 -4.92 20.69 13.62
C ALA A 335 -4.45 20.80 15.07
N ARG A 336 -5.34 20.50 16.04
CA ARG A 336 -5.05 20.55 17.49
C ARG A 336 -4.03 19.49 17.93
N ASP A 337 -4.13 18.29 17.37
CA ASP A 337 -3.31 17.14 17.78
C ASP A 337 -2.01 17.01 16.95
N SER A 338 -1.88 17.76 15.84
CA SER A 338 -0.72 17.74 14.97
C SER A 338 0.44 18.61 15.48
N ILE A 339 1.66 18.15 15.23
CA ILE A 339 2.88 18.96 15.40
C ILE A 339 3.02 19.92 14.22
N GLY A 340 2.87 21.21 14.44
CA GLY A 340 3.00 22.25 13.41
C GLY A 340 1.78 22.44 12.51
N GLY A 341 0.63 21.82 12.87
CA GLY A 341 -0.63 21.95 12.13
C GLY A 341 -0.75 20.97 10.94
N ILE A 342 -1.65 21.28 10.02
CA ILE A 342 -1.92 20.46 8.82
C ILE A 342 -1.16 21.06 7.65
N ASP A 343 -0.26 20.31 7.03
CA ASP A 343 0.32 20.68 5.73
C ASP A 343 -0.72 20.34 4.64
N CYS A 344 -1.04 21.31 3.78
CA CYS A 344 -2.09 21.20 2.79
C CYS A 344 -1.63 21.79 1.46
N ALA A 345 -1.69 20.99 0.39
CA ALA A 345 -1.30 21.39 -0.94
C ALA A 345 -2.31 20.93 -1.99
N VAL A 346 -2.37 21.63 -3.12
CA VAL A 346 -3.19 21.25 -4.28
C VAL A 346 -2.31 21.20 -5.51
N ASP A 347 -2.25 20.03 -6.12
CA ASP A 347 -1.53 19.78 -7.36
C ASP A 347 -2.51 19.58 -8.53
N SER A 348 -2.05 19.83 -9.76
CA SER A 348 -2.85 19.65 -10.97
C SER A 348 -2.28 18.54 -11.83
N TYR A 349 -3.11 17.55 -12.16
CA TYR A 349 -2.80 16.45 -13.07
C TYR A 349 -3.78 16.53 -14.27
N GLY A 350 -3.36 17.21 -15.33
CA GLY A 350 -4.28 17.56 -16.42
C GLY A 350 -5.42 18.45 -15.93
N GLU A 351 -6.64 18.02 -16.13
CA GLU A 351 -7.85 18.73 -15.67
C GLU A 351 -8.23 18.40 -14.21
N VAL A 352 -7.63 17.37 -13.63
CA VAL A 352 -7.94 16.93 -12.27
C VAL A 352 -7.05 17.66 -11.26
N ARG A 353 -7.66 18.17 -10.19
CA ARG A 353 -6.95 18.73 -9.04
C ARG A 353 -6.93 17.74 -7.90
N ILE A 354 -5.75 17.54 -7.33
CA ILE A 354 -5.52 16.65 -6.21
C ILE A 354 -5.15 17.47 -4.99
N LEU A 355 -6.01 17.39 -3.99
CA LEU A 355 -5.74 17.88 -2.65
C LEU A 355 -4.88 16.85 -1.92
N SER A 356 -3.82 17.29 -1.28
CA SER A 356 -3.00 16.49 -0.36
C SER A 356 -2.97 17.17 1.01
N MET A 357 -3.30 16.42 2.06
CA MET A 357 -3.20 16.85 3.45
C MET A 357 -2.25 15.93 4.20
N THR A 358 -1.37 16.49 5.02
CA THR A 358 -0.42 15.75 5.86
C THR A 358 -0.43 16.29 7.28
N ALA A 359 -0.51 15.39 8.25
CA ALA A 359 -0.42 15.67 9.67
C ALA A 359 0.75 14.90 10.29
N LYS A 360 1.49 15.54 11.22
CA LYS A 360 2.57 14.93 12.01
C LYS A 360 2.19 14.86 13.48
N LEU A 361 2.58 13.76 14.16
CA LEU A 361 2.25 13.53 15.58
C LEU A 361 3.48 13.11 16.38
#